data_626d9446bceaf5c49c621da618239e8e
#
_entry.id   626d9446bceaf5c49c621da618239e8e
#
_cell.length_a   1.000
_cell.length_b   1.000
_cell.length_c   1.000
_cell.angle_alpha   90.00
_cell.angle_beta   90.00
_cell.angle_gamma   90.00
#
_symmetry.space_group_name_H-M   'P 1'
#
loop_
_entity.id
_entity.type
_entity.pdbx_description
1 polymer ?
#
loop_
_entity_poly.entity_id
_entity_poly.type
_entity_poly.pdbx_seq_one_letter_code
_entity_poly.pdbx_strand_id
1 'polypeptide(L)'
;TLFTSGSTGTPKGIVHSCAGYLVYTKYTCMHQFGMNINSIILTASDAGWMNGHTYALFGPLSFGATTVLVESPMLLIDYNLLKKILKLKVTILYLPVTLIRLMKAVLKKPKFQTKHLKTLGSMGEPLAPSVAEWFANNFTNKNNAVVNAYYQTENGAIIASPTYRQKISQVPHGSVGKLASKHLKINKLFHNKKKEMKILTPWP
;
A
#
# COMPACT_ATOMS: atom_id res chain seq x y z
N THR A 1 18.12 -8.21 -5.04
CA THR A 1 18.61 -7.77 -3.72
C THR A 1 18.18 -6.34 -3.48
N LEU A 2 17.66 -6.04 -2.30
CA LEU A 2 17.32 -4.70 -1.85
C LEU A 2 17.95 -4.45 -0.47
N PHE A 3 18.53 -3.28 -0.27
CA PHE A 3 19.18 -2.93 1.00
C PHE A 3 18.21 -2.25 1.96
N THR A 4 18.31 -2.61 3.25
CA THR A 4 17.60 -1.94 4.35
C THR A 4 18.59 -1.24 5.26
N SER A 5 18.13 -0.22 5.98
CA SER A 5 18.97 0.52 6.95
C SER A 5 19.47 -0.32 8.14
N GLY A 6 18.91 -1.53 8.33
CA GLY A 6 19.27 -2.41 9.45
C GLY A 6 19.09 -1.80 10.84
N SER A 7 18.72 -2.57 11.82
CA SER A 7 18.59 -2.11 13.23
C SER A 7 19.94 -1.79 13.90
N THR A 8 21.04 -2.19 13.29
CA THR A 8 22.43 -2.03 13.81
C THR A 8 23.22 -0.95 13.08
N GLY A 9 22.60 -0.14 12.22
CA GLY A 9 23.24 0.93 11.45
C GLY A 9 23.96 0.48 10.17
N THR A 10 24.32 -0.80 10.04
CA THR A 10 24.92 -1.32 8.80
C THR A 10 23.81 -1.78 7.84
N PRO A 11 23.80 -1.29 6.59
CA PRO A 11 22.83 -1.73 5.60
C PRO A 11 22.90 -3.25 5.36
N LYS A 12 21.72 -3.89 5.32
CA LYS A 12 21.61 -5.34 5.05
C LYS A 12 20.97 -5.55 3.69
N GLY A 13 21.59 -6.37 2.85
CA GLY A 13 21.04 -6.77 1.56
C GLY A 13 20.05 -7.93 1.74
N ILE A 14 18.79 -7.69 1.42
CA ILE A 14 17.74 -8.71 1.43
C ILE A 14 17.63 -9.31 0.03
N VAL A 15 17.75 -10.62 -0.06
CA VAL A 15 17.66 -11.37 -1.31
C VAL A 15 16.31 -12.08 -1.37
N HIS A 16 15.54 -11.78 -2.41
CA HIS A 16 14.30 -12.48 -2.72
C HIS A 16 14.47 -13.38 -3.93
N SER A 17 13.84 -14.57 -3.91
CA SER A 17 13.74 -15.41 -5.10
C SER A 17 12.79 -14.77 -6.11
N CYS A 18 13.12 -14.78 -7.41
CA CYS A 18 12.27 -14.16 -8.42
C CYS A 18 10.87 -14.78 -8.46
N ALA A 19 10.76 -16.10 -8.49
CA ALA A 19 9.49 -16.80 -8.61
C ALA A 19 8.59 -16.58 -7.42
N GLY A 20 9.06 -16.86 -6.19
CA GLY A 20 8.27 -16.71 -4.96
C GLY A 20 7.83 -15.25 -4.76
N TYR A 21 8.74 -14.32 -4.96
CA TYR A 21 8.44 -12.90 -4.86
C TYR A 21 7.35 -12.45 -5.85
N LEU A 22 7.46 -12.82 -7.13
CA LEU A 22 6.46 -12.42 -8.15
C LEU A 22 5.10 -13.06 -7.92
N VAL A 23 5.06 -14.35 -7.55
CA VAL A 23 3.80 -15.05 -7.24
C VAL A 23 3.09 -14.38 -6.08
N TYR A 24 3.80 -14.11 -4.98
CA TYR A 24 3.20 -13.50 -3.80
C TYR A 24 2.83 -12.04 -4.02
N THR A 25 3.65 -11.28 -4.75
CA THR A 25 3.33 -9.91 -5.16
C THR A 25 2.04 -9.88 -5.99
N LYS A 26 1.92 -10.75 -6.99
CA LYS A 26 0.70 -10.87 -7.80
C LYS A 26 -0.50 -11.25 -6.96
N TYR A 27 -0.35 -12.22 -6.06
CA TYR A 27 -1.40 -12.64 -5.12
C TYR A 27 -1.91 -11.46 -4.29
N THR A 28 -1.02 -10.68 -3.67
CA THR A 28 -1.41 -9.53 -2.84
C THR A 28 -2.01 -8.39 -3.67
N CYS A 29 -1.52 -8.12 -4.87
CA CYS A 29 -2.13 -7.16 -5.79
C CYS A 29 -3.58 -7.53 -6.12
N MET A 30 -3.85 -8.80 -6.38
CA MET A 30 -5.19 -9.28 -6.69
C MET A 30 -6.12 -9.22 -5.48
N HIS A 31 -5.68 -9.76 -4.35
CA HIS A 31 -6.55 -9.94 -3.18
C HIS A 31 -6.73 -8.67 -2.35
N GLN A 32 -5.67 -7.87 -2.20
CA GLN A 32 -5.73 -6.66 -1.38
C GLN A 32 -6.27 -5.46 -2.17
N PHE A 33 -5.83 -5.27 -3.41
CA PHE A 33 -6.21 -4.11 -4.23
C PHE A 33 -7.28 -4.38 -5.28
N GLY A 34 -7.62 -5.64 -5.57
CA GLY A 34 -8.54 -6.01 -6.65
C GLY A 34 -7.96 -5.76 -8.04
N MET A 35 -6.65 -5.83 -8.16
CA MET A 35 -5.94 -5.55 -9.41
C MET A 35 -6.24 -6.60 -10.48
N ASN A 36 -6.36 -6.15 -11.71
CA ASN A 36 -6.51 -6.96 -12.91
C ASN A 36 -5.92 -6.21 -14.12
N ILE A 37 -5.99 -6.80 -15.31
CA ILE A 37 -5.43 -6.24 -16.56
C ILE A 37 -5.94 -4.82 -16.89
N ASN A 38 -7.18 -4.47 -16.51
CA ASN A 38 -7.77 -3.15 -16.75
C ASN A 38 -7.46 -2.14 -15.64
N SER A 39 -6.64 -2.49 -14.67
CA SER A 39 -6.29 -1.61 -13.58
C SER A 39 -5.26 -0.57 -14.02
N ILE A 40 -5.41 0.65 -13.50
CA ILE A 40 -4.44 1.72 -13.60
C ILE A 40 -4.09 2.12 -12.19
N ILE A 41 -2.87 1.83 -11.76
CA ILE A 41 -2.39 2.17 -10.43
C ILE A 41 -1.50 3.40 -10.47
N LEU A 42 -1.76 4.33 -9.55
CA LEU A 42 -0.82 5.38 -9.18
C LEU A 42 -0.27 5.06 -7.79
N THR A 43 1.03 4.82 -7.72
CA THR A 43 1.73 4.72 -6.44
C THR A 43 2.92 5.66 -6.41
N ALA A 44 2.98 6.48 -5.36
CA ALA A 44 4.07 7.43 -5.16
C ALA A 44 5.12 6.81 -4.25
N SER A 45 6.04 6.07 -4.82
CA SER A 45 7.11 5.42 -4.08
C SER A 45 8.41 5.47 -4.88
N ASP A 46 9.47 5.81 -4.19
CA ASP A 46 10.82 5.79 -4.74
C ASP A 46 11.28 4.36 -5.04
N ALA A 47 12.04 4.19 -6.13
CA ALA A 47 12.61 2.91 -6.53
C ALA A 47 13.66 2.36 -5.54
N GLY A 48 14.19 3.18 -4.64
CA GLY A 48 15.05 2.73 -3.54
C GLY A 48 14.31 1.95 -2.45
N TRP A 49 12.97 1.98 -2.46
CA TRP A 49 12.15 1.27 -1.48
C TRP A 49 11.45 0.06 -2.07
N MET A 50 11.21 -0.94 -1.23
CA MET A 50 10.50 -2.17 -1.62
C MET A 50 9.18 -1.87 -2.34
N ASN A 51 8.43 -0.86 -1.91
CA ASN A 51 7.15 -0.52 -2.52
C ASN A 51 7.29 -0.07 -3.99
N GLY A 52 8.35 0.66 -4.32
CA GLY A 52 8.66 1.06 -5.70
C GLY A 52 8.87 -0.14 -6.62
N HIS A 53 9.44 -1.23 -6.10
CA HIS A 53 9.57 -2.48 -6.85
C HIS A 53 8.26 -3.28 -6.87
N THR A 54 7.69 -3.56 -5.69
CA THR A 54 6.58 -4.50 -5.55
C THR A 54 5.29 -3.98 -6.18
N TYR A 55 4.88 -2.76 -5.84
CA TYR A 55 3.55 -2.25 -6.18
C TYR A 55 3.55 -1.14 -7.24
N ALA A 56 4.72 -0.56 -7.54
CA ALA A 56 4.84 0.37 -8.67
C ALA A 56 5.21 -0.34 -9.97
N LEU A 57 5.96 -1.44 -9.92
CA LEU A 57 6.47 -2.12 -11.12
C LEU A 57 6.00 -3.56 -11.21
N PHE A 58 6.56 -4.47 -10.41
CA PHE A 58 6.38 -5.92 -10.62
C PHE A 58 4.94 -6.39 -10.46
N GLY A 59 4.22 -5.87 -9.45
CA GLY A 59 2.82 -6.20 -9.23
C GLY A 59 1.95 -5.85 -10.44
N PRO A 60 1.81 -4.58 -10.82
CA PRO A 60 1.00 -4.16 -11.95
C PRO A 60 1.40 -4.86 -13.26
N LEU A 61 2.69 -4.89 -13.57
CA LEU A 61 3.19 -5.47 -14.82
C LEU A 61 2.93 -6.98 -14.91
N SER A 62 2.90 -7.69 -13.77
CA SER A 62 2.54 -9.12 -13.74
C SER A 62 1.09 -9.41 -14.17
N PHE A 63 0.23 -8.40 -14.20
CA PHE A 63 -1.14 -8.48 -14.70
C PHE A 63 -1.30 -7.93 -16.12
N GLY A 64 -0.26 -7.30 -16.71
CA GLY A 64 -0.42 -6.46 -17.88
C GLY A 64 -1.22 -5.17 -17.58
N ALA A 65 -1.28 -4.77 -16.31
CA ALA A 65 -1.95 -3.54 -15.88
C ALA A 65 -1.06 -2.32 -16.14
N THR A 66 -1.68 -1.13 -16.13
CA THR A 66 -0.96 0.13 -16.30
C THR A 66 -0.49 0.66 -14.96
N THR A 67 0.77 1.09 -14.89
CA THR A 67 1.30 1.84 -13.75
C THR A 67 1.58 3.28 -14.15
N VAL A 68 1.21 4.21 -13.28
CA VAL A 68 1.51 5.64 -13.41
C VAL A 68 2.66 5.97 -12.47
N LEU A 69 3.79 6.34 -13.03
CA LEU A 69 4.96 6.76 -12.28
C LEU A 69 5.01 8.28 -12.22
N VAL A 70 5.33 8.81 -11.07
CA VAL A 70 5.57 10.25 -10.86
C VAL A 70 7.03 10.46 -10.51
N GLU A 71 7.66 11.46 -11.12
CA GLU A 71 9.06 11.77 -10.90
C GLU A 71 9.35 12.12 -9.44
N SER A 72 8.44 12.84 -8.81
CA SER A 72 8.51 13.16 -7.38
C SER A 72 7.16 13.03 -6.71
N PRO A 73 7.07 12.34 -5.55
CA PRO A 73 5.85 12.27 -4.76
C PRO A 73 5.27 13.64 -4.39
N MET A 74 6.15 14.65 -4.25
CA MET A 74 5.75 16.03 -3.92
C MET A 74 4.87 16.69 -4.97
N LEU A 75 4.94 16.24 -6.22
CA LEU A 75 4.06 16.72 -7.28
C LEU A 75 2.57 16.46 -7.00
N LEU A 76 2.27 15.44 -6.19
CA LEU A 76 0.89 15.06 -5.87
C LEU A 76 0.23 15.96 -4.82
N ILE A 77 0.93 16.90 -4.22
CA ILE A 77 0.33 17.94 -3.36
C ILE A 77 -0.24 19.10 -4.18
N ASP A 78 0.12 19.22 -5.46
CA ASP A 78 -0.54 20.16 -6.38
C ASP A 78 -1.91 19.62 -6.77
N TYR A 79 -2.95 20.36 -6.36
CA TYR A 79 -4.35 19.97 -6.63
C TYR A 79 -4.64 19.80 -8.12
N ASN A 80 -4.16 20.71 -8.95
CA ASN A 80 -4.47 20.72 -10.38
C ASN A 80 -3.76 19.58 -11.10
N LEU A 81 -2.50 19.33 -10.74
CA LEU A 81 -1.72 18.22 -11.32
C LEU A 81 -2.32 16.88 -10.90
N LEU A 82 -2.61 16.70 -9.61
CA LEU A 82 -3.26 15.46 -9.12
C LEU A 82 -4.61 15.22 -9.81
N LYS A 83 -5.41 16.27 -10.00
CA LYS A 83 -6.67 16.19 -10.72
C LYS A 83 -6.47 15.78 -12.19
N LYS A 84 -5.43 16.28 -12.86
CA LYS A 84 -5.07 15.87 -14.23
C LYS A 84 -4.65 14.37 -14.26
N ILE A 85 -3.82 13.95 -13.31
CA ILE A 85 -3.38 12.55 -13.23
C ILE A 85 -4.57 11.61 -12.99
N LEU A 86 -5.49 11.96 -12.10
CA LEU A 86 -6.68 11.15 -11.83
C LEU A 86 -7.63 11.04 -13.04
N LYS A 87 -7.59 12.00 -13.98
CA LYS A 87 -8.30 11.90 -15.28
C LYS A 87 -7.77 10.79 -16.18
N LEU A 88 -6.56 10.27 -15.94
CA LEU A 88 -6.04 9.08 -16.62
C LEU A 88 -6.78 7.78 -16.24
N LYS A 89 -7.95 7.91 -15.62
CA LYS A 89 -8.80 6.81 -15.16
C LYS A 89 -8.14 5.91 -14.11
N VAL A 90 -7.30 6.50 -13.24
CA VAL A 90 -6.67 5.78 -12.13
C VAL A 90 -7.72 5.02 -11.33
N THR A 91 -7.50 3.72 -11.15
CA THR A 91 -8.41 2.81 -10.44
C THR A 91 -7.93 2.49 -9.03
N ILE A 92 -6.63 2.56 -8.79
CA ILE A 92 -5.97 2.28 -7.52
C ILE A 92 -5.02 3.44 -7.21
N LEU A 93 -5.19 4.06 -6.04
CA LEU A 93 -4.31 5.10 -5.52
C LEU A 93 -3.65 4.58 -4.24
N TYR A 94 -2.33 4.37 -4.29
CA TYR A 94 -1.56 3.76 -3.20
C TYR A 94 -0.39 4.65 -2.80
N LEU A 95 -0.49 5.29 -1.63
CA LEU A 95 0.38 6.38 -1.23
C LEU A 95 1.05 6.14 0.13
N PRO A 96 2.28 6.65 0.33
CA PRO A 96 2.90 6.73 1.66
C PRO A 96 2.04 7.55 2.63
N VAL A 97 1.96 7.12 3.88
CA VAL A 97 1.21 7.85 4.92
C VAL A 97 1.74 9.26 5.13
N THR A 98 3.05 9.46 5.03
CA THR A 98 3.68 10.80 5.07
C THR A 98 3.11 11.73 4.02
N LEU A 99 2.98 11.26 2.77
CA LEU A 99 2.40 12.04 1.69
C LEU A 99 0.92 12.33 1.92
N ILE A 100 0.13 11.34 2.39
CA ILE A 100 -1.29 11.56 2.72
C ILE A 100 -1.46 12.62 3.82
N ARG A 101 -0.60 12.60 4.85
CA ARG A 101 -0.58 13.63 5.91
C ARG A 101 -0.30 15.02 5.33
N LEU A 102 0.70 15.11 4.46
CA LEU A 102 1.05 16.38 3.82
C LEU A 102 -0.08 16.89 2.91
N MET A 103 -0.69 16.00 2.11
CA MET A 103 -1.86 16.33 1.31
C MET A 103 -3.02 16.84 2.18
N LYS A 104 -3.26 16.21 3.34
CA LYS A 104 -4.27 16.66 4.31
C LYS A 104 -3.98 18.06 4.83
N ALA A 105 -2.71 18.40 5.06
CA ALA A 105 -2.32 19.72 5.55
C ALA A 105 -2.46 20.81 4.49
N VAL A 106 -2.07 20.51 3.25
CA VAL A 106 -2.02 21.48 2.14
C VAL A 106 -3.37 21.60 1.44
N LEU A 107 -4.03 20.49 1.14
CA LEU A 107 -5.28 20.43 0.40
C LEU A 107 -6.47 20.52 1.38
N LYS A 108 -6.90 21.73 1.71
CA LYS A 108 -7.88 21.98 2.79
C LYS A 108 -9.18 21.21 2.68
N LYS A 109 -9.81 21.06 1.52
CA LYS A 109 -11.04 20.26 1.29
C LYS A 109 -11.11 19.84 -0.20
N PRO A 110 -10.17 19.03 -0.69
CA PRO A 110 -10.24 18.59 -2.07
C PRO A 110 -11.34 17.54 -2.19
N LYS A 111 -12.23 17.71 -3.15
CA LYS A 111 -13.14 16.64 -3.56
C LYS A 111 -12.68 16.14 -4.91
N PHE A 112 -11.95 15.06 -4.93
CA PHE A 112 -11.58 14.37 -6.15
C PHE A 112 -12.69 13.38 -6.52
N GLN A 113 -13.76 13.89 -7.12
CA GLN A 113 -14.83 13.04 -7.63
C GLN A 113 -14.34 12.33 -8.89
N THR A 114 -13.92 11.10 -8.75
CA THR A 114 -13.60 10.22 -9.88
C THR A 114 -14.37 8.92 -9.76
N LYS A 115 -15.16 8.61 -10.81
CA LYS A 115 -15.90 7.35 -10.88
C LYS A 115 -15.00 6.12 -11.11
N HIS A 116 -13.77 6.36 -11.52
CA HIS A 116 -12.81 5.29 -11.85
C HIS A 116 -12.04 4.78 -10.63
N LEU A 117 -11.80 5.62 -9.64
CA LEU A 117 -11.04 5.23 -8.44
C LEU A 117 -11.85 4.24 -7.59
N LYS A 118 -11.33 3.03 -7.45
CA LYS A 118 -11.98 1.92 -6.77
C LYS A 118 -11.34 1.60 -5.42
N THR A 119 -10.03 1.78 -5.33
CA THR A 119 -9.24 1.35 -4.17
C THR A 119 -8.29 2.45 -3.74
N LEU A 120 -8.30 2.74 -2.45
CA LEU A 120 -7.32 3.58 -1.78
C LEU A 120 -6.42 2.70 -0.92
N GLY A 121 -5.12 2.95 -0.95
CA GLY A 121 -4.17 2.25 -0.12
C GLY A 121 -3.16 3.19 0.53
N SER A 122 -2.59 2.75 1.65
CA SER A 122 -1.54 3.45 2.38
C SER A 122 -0.45 2.50 2.85
N MET A 123 0.75 3.03 3.04
CA MET A 123 1.93 2.25 3.41
C MET A 123 2.98 3.07 4.16
N GLY A 124 3.97 2.34 4.68
CA GLY A 124 5.25 2.86 5.18
C GLY A 124 5.23 3.27 6.63
N GLU A 125 4.09 3.67 7.17
CA GLU A 125 3.93 4.10 8.56
C GLU A 125 2.53 3.76 9.09
N PRO A 126 2.32 3.78 10.43
CA PRO A 126 0.99 3.66 11.00
C PRO A 126 0.06 4.77 10.49
N LEU A 127 -1.09 4.37 9.97
CA LEU A 127 -2.10 5.29 9.45
C LEU A 127 -3.04 5.72 10.59
N ALA A 128 -2.97 6.99 11.00
CA ALA A 128 -3.87 7.53 12.01
C ALA A 128 -5.33 7.52 11.50
N PRO A 129 -6.33 7.18 12.36
CA PRO A 129 -7.73 7.12 11.96
C PRO A 129 -8.23 8.37 11.24
N SER A 130 -7.90 9.56 11.76
CA SER A 130 -8.31 10.84 11.16
C SER A 130 -7.67 11.13 9.81
N VAL A 131 -6.52 10.52 9.50
CA VAL A 131 -5.86 10.62 8.18
C VAL A 131 -6.53 9.66 7.21
N ALA A 132 -6.84 8.43 7.64
CA ALA A 132 -7.56 7.45 6.85
C ALA A 132 -8.96 7.95 6.46
N GLU A 133 -9.69 8.52 7.41
CA GLU A 133 -11.01 9.11 7.18
C GLU A 133 -10.93 10.27 6.18
N TRP A 134 -10.00 11.20 6.37
CA TRP A 134 -9.80 12.29 5.43
C TRP A 134 -9.50 11.77 4.02
N PHE A 135 -8.63 10.78 3.90
CA PHE A 135 -8.25 10.19 2.62
C PHE A 135 -9.45 9.52 1.94
N ALA A 136 -10.22 8.72 2.67
CA ALA A 136 -11.42 8.09 2.14
C ALA A 136 -12.46 9.12 1.68
N ASN A 137 -12.77 10.12 2.50
CA ASN A 137 -13.84 11.09 2.24
C ASN A 137 -13.53 12.04 1.08
N ASN A 138 -12.26 12.28 0.76
CA ASN A 138 -11.86 13.24 -0.27
C ASN A 138 -11.56 12.60 -1.62
N PHE A 139 -11.28 11.30 -1.67
CA PHE A 139 -10.86 10.63 -2.91
C PHE A 139 -11.89 9.65 -3.47
N THR A 140 -12.82 9.17 -2.69
CA THR A 140 -13.83 8.22 -3.17
C THR A 140 -15.16 8.42 -2.45
N ASN A 141 -16.26 8.21 -3.18
CA ASN A 141 -17.62 8.17 -2.58
C ASN A 141 -17.98 6.75 -2.09
N LYS A 142 -17.04 5.82 -2.10
CA LYS A 142 -17.28 4.44 -1.71
C LYS A 142 -16.90 4.25 -0.24
N ASN A 143 -17.80 3.67 0.54
CA ASN A 143 -17.55 3.31 1.95
C ASN A 143 -16.57 2.13 2.09
N ASN A 144 -15.56 2.03 1.23
CA ASN A 144 -14.54 0.99 1.32
C ASN A 144 -13.44 1.39 2.30
N ALA A 145 -12.94 0.42 3.05
CA ALA A 145 -11.78 0.63 3.91
C ALA A 145 -10.54 0.97 3.07
N VAL A 146 -9.67 1.81 3.62
CA VAL A 146 -8.34 2.03 3.04
C VAL A 146 -7.51 0.76 3.23
N VAL A 147 -6.89 0.28 2.18
CA VAL A 147 -5.93 -0.85 2.22
C VAL A 147 -4.66 -0.37 2.91
N ASN A 148 -4.70 -0.30 4.25
CA ASN A 148 -3.56 0.09 5.07
C ASN A 148 -2.58 -1.08 5.17
N ALA A 149 -1.53 -1.07 4.37
CA ALA A 149 -0.64 -2.19 4.16
C ALA A 149 0.49 -2.24 5.19
N TYR A 150 0.59 -3.37 5.87
CA TYR A 150 1.74 -3.70 6.72
C TYR A 150 2.62 -4.75 6.03
N TYR A 151 3.87 -4.41 5.82
CA TYR A 151 4.93 -5.27 5.28
C TYR A 151 6.31 -4.68 5.57
N GLN A 152 7.33 -5.45 5.31
CA GLN A 152 8.73 -5.07 5.45
C GLN A 152 9.51 -5.48 4.20
N THR A 153 10.68 -4.89 4.00
CA THR A 153 11.58 -5.26 2.88
C THR A 153 11.92 -6.74 2.92
N GLU A 154 12.09 -7.31 4.12
CA GLU A 154 12.38 -8.70 4.37
C GLU A 154 11.30 -9.66 3.86
N ASN A 155 10.05 -9.20 3.79
CA ASN A 155 8.92 -10.00 3.32
C ASN A 155 8.58 -9.75 1.84
N GLY A 156 8.98 -8.64 1.28
CA GLY A 156 8.79 -8.30 -0.13
C GLY A 156 7.38 -7.86 -0.52
N ALA A 157 6.34 -8.26 0.21
CA ALA A 157 4.96 -7.90 -0.08
C ALA A 157 4.10 -7.90 1.19
N ILE A 158 2.81 -7.53 1.07
CA ILE A 158 1.89 -7.31 2.19
C ILE A 158 1.74 -8.55 3.07
N ILE A 159 1.99 -8.38 4.37
CA ILE A 159 1.74 -9.38 5.42
C ILE A 159 0.29 -9.29 5.91
N ALA A 160 -0.17 -8.06 6.15
CA ALA A 160 -1.52 -7.80 6.63
C ALA A 160 -2.06 -6.48 6.05
N SER A 161 -3.32 -6.47 5.69
CA SER A 161 -4.08 -5.27 5.34
C SER A 161 -5.58 -5.57 5.27
N PRO A 162 -6.44 -4.54 5.31
CA PRO A 162 -7.79 -4.67 4.78
C PRO A 162 -7.75 -5.00 3.28
N THR A 163 -8.83 -5.55 2.75
CA THR A 163 -8.98 -5.77 1.30
C THR A 163 -9.86 -4.67 0.68
N TYR A 164 -9.72 -4.45 -0.61
CA TYR A 164 -10.52 -3.50 -1.38
C TYR A 164 -12.05 -3.73 -1.30
N ARG A 165 -12.49 -4.92 -0.87
CA ARG A 165 -13.91 -5.30 -0.73
C ARG A 165 -14.49 -4.93 0.63
N GLN A 166 -13.64 -4.77 1.64
CA GLN A 166 -14.10 -4.50 3.00
C GLN A 166 -14.62 -3.07 3.13
N LYS A 167 -15.71 -2.93 3.88
CA LYS A 167 -16.30 -1.63 4.19
C LYS A 167 -15.71 -1.04 5.46
N ILE A 168 -15.78 0.29 5.58
CA ILE A 168 -15.34 1.02 6.78
C ILE A 168 -16.06 0.49 8.04
N SER A 169 -17.32 0.10 7.91
CA SER A 169 -18.07 -0.52 9.02
C SER A 169 -17.51 -1.86 9.51
N GLN A 170 -16.71 -2.54 8.68
CA GLN A 170 -16.10 -3.83 8.99
C GLN A 170 -14.66 -3.73 9.50
N VAL A 171 -14.01 -2.61 9.20
CA VAL A 171 -12.59 -2.39 9.51
C VAL A 171 -12.41 -0.97 10.01
N PRO A 172 -12.03 -0.79 11.28
CA PRO A 172 -11.76 0.54 11.83
C PRO A 172 -10.69 1.29 11.02
N HIS A 173 -10.85 2.59 10.88
CA HIS A 173 -9.84 3.45 10.26
C HIS A 173 -8.47 3.26 10.92
N GLY A 174 -7.44 3.13 10.09
CA GLY A 174 -6.05 2.93 10.55
C GLY A 174 -5.67 1.50 10.88
N SER A 175 -6.64 0.56 10.91
CA SER A 175 -6.33 -0.86 11.10
C SER A 175 -5.53 -1.43 9.94
N VAL A 176 -4.60 -2.33 10.23
CA VAL A 176 -3.94 -3.17 9.22
C VAL A 176 -4.73 -4.46 8.90
N GLY A 177 -5.96 -4.57 9.38
CA GLY A 177 -6.87 -5.65 9.03
C GLY A 177 -6.40 -7.03 9.47
N LYS A 178 -6.47 -7.99 8.55
CA LYS A 178 -6.12 -9.39 8.76
C LYS A 178 -4.89 -9.76 7.92
N LEU A 179 -4.33 -10.94 8.19
CA LEU A 179 -3.27 -11.51 7.35
C LEU A 179 -3.71 -11.57 5.89
N ALA A 180 -2.83 -11.21 4.99
CA ALA A 180 -3.10 -11.17 3.55
C ALA A 180 -3.35 -12.54 2.94
N SER A 181 -2.83 -13.60 3.57
CA SER A 181 -3.04 -14.98 3.15
C SER A 181 -3.41 -15.85 4.33
N LYS A 182 -4.35 -16.78 4.13
CA LYS A 182 -4.72 -17.82 5.09
C LYS A 182 -3.56 -18.81 5.37
N HIS A 183 -2.58 -18.87 4.50
CA HIS A 183 -1.40 -19.70 4.68
C HIS A 183 -0.36 -19.08 5.61
N LEU A 184 -0.45 -17.77 5.86
CA LEU A 184 0.42 -17.12 6.83
C LEU A 184 -0.07 -17.41 8.24
N LYS A 185 0.86 -17.84 9.09
CA LYS A 185 0.63 -18.05 10.53
C LYS A 185 1.58 -17.12 11.28
N ILE A 186 1.05 -16.39 12.24
CA ILE A 186 1.84 -15.55 13.14
C ILE A 186 1.59 -15.99 14.59
N ASN A 187 2.61 -15.89 15.40
CA ASN A 187 2.47 -16.02 16.84
C ASN A 187 2.79 -14.67 17.50
N LYS A 188 2.07 -14.38 18.57
CA LYS A 188 2.35 -13.22 19.43
C LYS A 188 3.23 -13.72 20.56
N LEU A 189 4.50 -13.37 20.53
CA LEU A 189 5.41 -13.63 21.62
C LEU A 189 5.32 -12.46 22.62
N PHE A 190 5.18 -12.81 23.90
CA PHE A 190 5.22 -11.83 24.99
C PHE A 190 6.59 -11.98 25.64
N HIS A 191 7.48 -11.01 25.42
CA HIS A 191 8.75 -10.92 26.11
C HIS A 191 8.87 -9.54 26.74
N ASN A 192 9.11 -9.47 28.06
CA ASN A 192 9.30 -8.23 28.82
C ASN A 192 8.30 -7.10 28.47
N LYS A 193 6.99 -7.41 28.47
CA LYS A 193 5.89 -6.48 28.13
C LYS A 193 5.85 -6.01 26.67
N LYS A 194 6.79 -6.41 25.81
CA LYS A 194 6.74 -6.17 24.37
C LYS A 194 6.06 -7.32 23.66
N LYS A 195 5.21 -6.99 22.68
CA LYS A 195 4.55 -8.00 21.83
C LYS A 195 5.37 -8.11 20.56
N GLU A 196 5.97 -9.26 20.33
CA GLU A 196 6.66 -9.57 19.09
C GLU A 196 5.76 -10.40 18.17
N MET A 197 5.88 -10.17 16.87
CA MET A 197 5.19 -10.96 15.86
C MET A 197 6.21 -11.87 15.17
N LYS A 198 5.98 -13.18 15.25
CA LYS A 198 6.80 -14.18 14.57
C LYS A 198 5.99 -14.83 13.46
N ILE A 199 6.51 -14.83 12.24
CA ILE A 199 5.95 -15.59 11.13
C ILE A 199 6.38 -17.04 11.28
N LEU A 200 5.41 -17.96 11.34
CA LEU A 200 5.64 -19.39 11.62
C LEU A 200 5.71 -20.24 10.36
N THR A 201 5.25 -19.71 9.24
CA THR A 201 5.25 -20.42 7.95
C THR A 201 6.42 -19.95 7.10
N PRO A 202 7.01 -20.82 6.27
CA PRO A 202 7.95 -20.38 5.26
C PRO A 202 7.34 -19.24 4.43
N TRP A 203 8.17 -18.25 4.14
CA TRP A 203 7.74 -17.14 3.29
C TRP A 203 7.84 -17.60 1.82
N PRO A 204 6.86 -17.29 0.96
CA PRO A 204 6.85 -17.67 -0.45
C PRO A 204 8.03 -17.16 -1.24
#